data_1b58d2e55cf4ed721436054a8f716116
#
_entry.id   1b58d2e55cf4ed721436054a8f716116
#
_cell.length_a   1.000
_cell.length_b   1.000
_cell.length_c   1.000
_cell.angle_alpha   90.00
_cell.angle_beta   90.00
_cell.angle_gamma   90.00
#
_symmetry.space_group_name_H-M   'P 1'
#
loop_
_entity.id
_entity.type
_entity.pdbx_description
1 polymer ?
#
loop_
_entity_poly.entity_id
_entity_poly.type
_entity_poly.pdbx_seq_one_letter_code
_entity_poly.pdbx_strand_id
1 'polypeptide(L)'
;MRIFAMTLLAAIFSAANVDAQQSVVDAINKYGTFDSWSMRQIKESGIIGGETATLYEFYGNQEVNFTGKTPFSAPDGYIWRTNNVLAIVAGVVKTNNTVYPEKRGDGYCARLETHLEEVKVLGMINMDVVCQGALMIGQLPEPITTTKDPMSKVLYGVPFTECPRAVRLDYKADVCHEVIRGTGFSKLKPMGYVDHGEITVMLQKRWEDEEGNIHALRVGTAIERIEQDIKDGTRPAFAARISLLPAILTV
;
A
#
# COMPACT_ATOMS: atom_id res chain seq x y z
N MET A 1 37.88 26.78 -20.15
CA MET A 1 37.54 26.60 -18.74
C MET A 1 36.04 26.31 -18.49
N ARG A 2 35.23 26.03 -19.51
CA ARG A 2 33.79 25.65 -19.36
C ARG A 2 33.50 24.15 -19.46
N ILE A 3 34.41 23.34 -19.97
CA ILE A 3 34.24 21.92 -20.20
C ILE A 3 34.47 21.09 -18.91
N PHE A 4 35.30 21.56 -17.98
CA PHE A 4 35.56 20.87 -16.72
C PHE A 4 34.39 20.95 -15.70
N ALA A 5 33.58 22.01 -15.77
CA ALA A 5 32.43 22.16 -14.88
C ALA A 5 31.25 21.25 -15.26
N MET A 6 31.06 20.97 -16.57
CA MET A 6 30.00 20.07 -17.02
C MET A 6 30.27 18.59 -16.73
N THR A 7 31.52 18.15 -16.78
CA THR A 7 31.89 16.76 -16.45
C THR A 7 31.76 16.46 -14.95
N LEU A 8 32.04 17.43 -14.10
CA LEU A 8 31.87 17.27 -12.65
C LEU A 8 30.38 17.20 -12.24
N LEU A 9 29.53 18.00 -12.89
CA LEU A 9 28.11 18.00 -12.64
C LEU A 9 27.43 16.69 -13.09
N ALA A 10 27.85 16.12 -14.22
CA ALA A 10 27.34 14.82 -14.69
C ALA A 10 27.77 13.64 -13.78
N ALA A 11 28.98 13.70 -13.22
CA ALA A 11 29.47 12.69 -12.28
C ALA A 11 28.73 12.75 -10.93
N ILE A 12 28.37 13.93 -10.45
CA ILE A 12 27.60 14.11 -9.21
C ILE A 12 26.15 13.61 -9.41
N PHE A 13 25.55 13.87 -10.55
CA PHE A 13 24.20 13.36 -10.85
C PHE A 13 24.16 11.84 -10.98
N SER A 14 25.16 11.20 -11.56
CA SER A 14 25.21 9.75 -11.68
C SER A 14 25.50 9.07 -10.32
N ALA A 15 26.34 9.63 -9.47
CA ALA A 15 26.60 9.11 -8.13
C ALA A 15 25.36 9.23 -7.23
N ALA A 16 24.69 10.37 -7.24
CA ALA A 16 23.47 10.57 -6.45
C ALA A 16 22.33 9.62 -6.88
N ASN A 17 22.21 9.32 -8.17
CA ASN A 17 21.21 8.37 -8.66
C ASN A 17 21.53 6.92 -8.25
N VAL A 18 22.79 6.52 -8.23
CA VAL A 18 23.21 5.18 -7.80
C VAL A 18 22.96 4.99 -6.30
N ASP A 19 23.31 5.98 -5.49
CA ASP A 19 23.08 5.92 -4.03
C ASP A 19 21.58 5.89 -3.70
N ALA A 20 20.77 6.68 -4.40
CA ALA A 20 19.32 6.68 -4.22
C ALA A 20 18.68 5.33 -4.63
N GLN A 21 19.18 4.72 -5.71
CA GLN A 21 18.71 3.42 -6.19
C GLN A 21 19.05 2.30 -5.20
N GLN A 22 20.26 2.25 -4.70
CA GLN A 22 20.68 1.27 -3.69
C GLN A 22 19.85 1.43 -2.42
N SER A 23 19.55 2.65 -2.01
CA SER A 23 18.69 2.95 -0.87
C SER A 23 17.28 2.37 -1.02
N VAL A 24 16.68 2.40 -2.21
CA VAL A 24 15.34 1.82 -2.46
C VAL A 24 15.36 0.29 -2.39
N VAL A 25 16.34 -0.36 -3.01
CA VAL A 25 16.50 -1.83 -2.94
C VAL A 25 16.75 -2.28 -1.51
N ASP A 26 17.60 -1.57 -0.78
CA ASP A 26 17.90 -1.85 0.62
C ASP A 26 16.65 -1.67 1.50
N ALA A 27 15.83 -0.65 1.25
CA ALA A 27 14.59 -0.44 1.97
C ALA A 27 13.56 -1.54 1.68
N ILE A 28 13.44 -2.00 0.43
CA ILE A 28 12.57 -3.14 0.07
C ILE A 28 13.01 -4.40 0.84
N ASN A 29 14.30 -4.72 0.80
CA ASN A 29 14.84 -5.92 1.44
C ASN A 29 14.79 -5.84 2.97
N LYS A 30 15.16 -4.71 3.54
CA LYS A 30 15.23 -4.51 4.99
C LYS A 30 13.86 -4.53 5.65
N TYR A 31 12.87 -3.89 5.03
CA TYR A 31 11.54 -3.71 5.63
C TYR A 31 10.48 -4.64 5.04
N GLY A 32 10.81 -5.41 4.02
CA GLY A 32 9.91 -6.38 3.39
C GLY A 32 9.66 -7.64 4.23
N THR A 33 10.30 -7.79 5.40
CA THR A 33 9.99 -8.83 6.37
C THR A 33 8.71 -8.53 7.15
N PHE A 34 8.31 -7.25 7.22
CA PHE A 34 7.17 -6.74 7.99
C PHE A 34 7.23 -7.09 9.48
N ASP A 35 8.42 -7.10 10.06
CA ASP A 35 8.62 -7.39 11.48
C ASP A 35 8.34 -6.19 12.40
N SER A 36 8.40 -4.98 11.85
CA SER A 36 8.31 -3.74 12.63
C SER A 36 6.99 -3.01 12.39
N TRP A 37 6.24 -2.78 13.47
CA TRP A 37 4.93 -2.14 13.43
C TRP A 37 4.82 -0.98 14.41
N SER A 38 4.09 0.04 14.00
CA SER A 38 3.62 1.12 14.84
C SER A 38 2.15 0.90 15.20
N MET A 39 1.80 1.17 16.44
CA MET A 39 0.44 1.08 16.96
C MET A 39 0.02 2.45 17.47
N ARG A 40 -0.93 3.07 16.79
CA ARG A 40 -1.48 4.39 17.16
C ARG A 40 -2.83 4.21 17.82
N GLN A 41 -3.01 4.75 19.01
CA GLN A 41 -4.29 4.76 19.71
C GLN A 41 -5.09 5.98 19.28
N ILE A 42 -6.14 5.78 18.51
CA ILE A 42 -6.98 6.84 17.93
C ILE A 42 -8.33 6.86 18.64
N LYS A 43 -8.68 8.00 19.23
CA LYS A 43 -10.01 8.20 19.79
C LYS A 43 -10.98 8.54 18.67
N GLU A 44 -11.88 7.64 18.38
CA GLU A 44 -12.96 7.84 17.41
C GLU A 44 -14.03 8.80 17.94
N SER A 45 -14.82 9.37 17.03
CA SER A 45 -15.87 10.31 17.38
C SER A 45 -17.02 9.64 18.15
N GLY A 46 -17.54 10.30 19.20
CA GLY A 46 -18.64 9.76 20.01
C GLY A 46 -19.91 9.46 19.23
N ILE A 47 -20.14 10.15 18.12
CA ILE A 47 -21.27 9.93 17.21
C ILE A 47 -21.28 8.54 16.54
N ILE A 48 -20.14 7.84 16.51
CA ILE A 48 -19.98 6.48 15.96
C ILE A 48 -19.54 5.47 17.02
N GLY A 49 -19.76 5.77 18.30
CA GLY A 49 -19.44 4.90 19.44
C GLY A 49 -18.35 5.47 20.35
N GLY A 50 -17.43 6.25 19.84
CA GLY A 50 -16.42 6.94 20.66
C GLY A 50 -15.39 6.04 21.29
N GLU A 51 -15.13 4.89 20.73
CA GLU A 51 -14.12 3.95 21.22
C GLU A 51 -12.71 4.41 20.88
N THR A 52 -11.73 3.87 21.55
CA THR A 52 -10.32 4.05 21.17
C THR A 52 -9.90 2.84 20.36
N ALA A 53 -9.60 3.06 19.09
CA ALA A 53 -9.15 2.03 18.17
C ALA A 53 -7.63 2.08 17.98
N THR A 54 -7.01 0.91 17.81
CA THR A 54 -5.60 0.82 17.45
C THR A 54 -5.48 0.84 15.93
N LEU A 55 -4.71 1.78 15.39
CA LEU A 55 -4.39 1.85 13.98
C LEU A 55 -2.96 1.37 13.74
N TYR A 56 -2.79 0.36 12.90
CA TYR A 56 -1.50 -0.27 12.60
C TYR A 56 -0.87 0.31 11.35
N GLU A 57 0.46 0.50 11.38
CA GLU A 57 1.24 0.87 10.20
C GLU A 57 2.66 0.26 10.27
N PHE A 58 3.30 0.08 9.14
CA PHE A 58 4.70 -0.38 9.10
C PHE A 58 5.63 0.72 9.54
N TYR A 59 6.05 0.69 10.77
CA TYR A 59 7.02 1.64 11.25
C TYR A 59 7.50 1.35 12.66
N GLY A 60 8.64 0.73 12.81
CA GLY A 60 9.32 0.56 14.09
C GLY A 60 8.50 -0.17 15.16
N ASN A 61 9.13 -0.55 16.25
CA ASN A 61 8.51 -1.25 17.36
C ASN A 61 8.03 -0.27 18.45
N GLN A 62 7.37 0.81 18.06
CA GLN A 62 6.93 1.82 19.02
C GLN A 62 5.41 1.86 19.11
N GLU A 63 4.91 1.69 20.31
CA GLU A 63 3.55 2.08 20.63
C GLU A 63 3.49 3.61 20.74
N VAL A 64 2.63 4.23 19.94
CA VAL A 64 2.50 5.68 19.90
C VAL A 64 1.06 6.05 20.19
N ASN A 65 0.84 6.78 21.27
CA ASN A 65 -0.47 7.26 21.67
C ASN A 65 -0.76 8.61 21.03
N PHE A 66 -1.73 8.66 20.11
CA PHE A 66 -2.23 9.89 19.54
C PHE A 66 -3.71 10.13 19.86
N THR A 67 -4.08 11.36 20.09
CA THR A 67 -5.47 11.77 20.00
C THR A 67 -5.82 12.12 18.55
N GLY A 68 -6.75 11.44 18.03
CA GLY A 68 -7.45 11.35 16.76
C GLY A 68 -7.22 12.28 15.57
N LYS A 69 -6.31 13.23 15.58
CA LYS A 69 -6.18 14.17 14.44
C LYS A 69 -4.77 14.32 13.87
N THR A 70 -3.79 13.70 14.49
CA THR A 70 -2.41 13.79 14.03
C THR A 70 -2.18 12.81 12.87
N PRO A 71 -1.87 13.30 11.67
CA PRO A 71 -1.55 12.43 10.55
C PRO A 71 -0.30 11.58 10.83
N PHE A 72 -0.26 10.40 10.28
CA PHE A 72 0.96 9.61 10.27
C PHE A 72 1.95 10.20 9.27
N SER A 73 3.19 10.31 9.70
CA SER A 73 4.32 10.63 8.83
C SER A 73 5.34 9.52 8.94
N ALA A 74 5.62 8.86 7.82
CA ALA A 74 6.68 7.86 7.81
C ALA A 74 8.04 8.52 7.93
N PRO A 75 8.98 7.89 8.64
CA PRO A 75 10.36 8.29 8.58
C PRO A 75 10.98 8.08 7.20
N ASP A 76 12.04 8.79 6.94
CA ASP A 76 12.82 8.65 5.73
C ASP A 76 13.26 7.19 5.52
N GLY A 77 13.16 6.73 4.28
CA GLY A 77 13.51 5.36 3.91
C GLY A 77 12.40 4.30 4.11
N TYR A 78 11.30 4.64 4.79
CA TYR A 78 10.14 3.76 4.85
C TYR A 78 9.26 3.95 3.62
N ILE A 79 9.23 2.94 2.78
CA ILE A 79 8.54 2.96 1.48
C ILE A 79 7.27 2.11 1.47
N TRP A 80 7.15 1.17 2.41
CA TRP A 80 5.97 0.31 2.53
C TRP A 80 4.84 1.02 3.26
N ARG A 81 3.62 0.78 2.78
CA ARG A 81 2.39 1.29 3.38
C ARG A 81 1.31 0.22 3.41
N THR A 82 0.51 0.27 4.44
CA THR A 82 -0.79 -0.37 4.47
C THR A 82 -1.84 0.56 3.85
N ASN A 83 -3.01 0.02 3.54
CA ASN A 83 -4.20 0.83 3.29
C ASN A 83 -5.08 1.01 4.55
N ASN A 84 -4.52 0.77 5.74
CA ASN A 84 -5.15 1.17 6.98
C ASN A 84 -5.32 2.69 7.02
N VAL A 85 -6.46 3.16 7.46
CA VAL A 85 -6.79 4.58 7.33
C VAL A 85 -7.22 5.25 8.62
N LEU A 86 -6.76 6.48 8.79
CA LEU A 86 -7.38 7.49 9.61
C LEU A 86 -8.23 8.38 8.69
N ALA A 87 -9.53 8.38 8.88
CA ALA A 87 -10.46 9.22 8.14
C ALA A 87 -11.05 10.31 9.05
N ILE A 88 -11.14 11.54 8.52
CA ILE A 88 -11.85 12.64 9.16
C ILE A 88 -12.78 13.25 8.13
N VAL A 89 -14.02 12.76 8.08
CA VAL A 89 -15.01 13.19 7.12
C VAL A 89 -16.12 13.95 7.83
N ALA A 90 -16.41 15.16 7.40
CA ALA A 90 -17.37 16.05 8.05
C ALA A 90 -17.15 16.19 9.58
N GLY A 91 -15.89 16.17 10.02
CA GLY A 91 -15.52 16.25 11.44
C GLY A 91 -15.64 14.94 12.22
N VAL A 92 -16.11 13.86 11.62
CA VAL A 92 -16.19 12.54 12.22
C VAL A 92 -14.85 11.81 12.04
N VAL A 93 -14.22 11.44 13.15
CA VAL A 93 -12.97 10.67 13.20
C VAL A 93 -13.31 9.19 13.21
N LYS A 94 -12.84 8.44 12.22
CA LYS A 94 -12.97 6.98 12.10
C LYS A 94 -11.65 6.37 11.67
N THR A 95 -11.35 5.17 12.17
CA THR A 95 -10.24 4.36 11.73
C THR A 95 -10.74 3.06 11.09
N ASN A 96 -9.96 2.50 10.18
CA ASN A 96 -10.19 1.16 9.69
C ASN A 96 -8.85 0.46 9.45
N ASN A 97 -8.73 -0.80 9.88
CA ASN A 97 -7.60 -1.66 9.60
C ASN A 97 -8.05 -2.81 8.73
N THR A 98 -7.26 -3.08 7.71
CA THR A 98 -7.37 -4.24 6.83
C THR A 98 -6.06 -5.01 6.75
N VAL A 99 -5.01 -4.48 7.39
CA VAL A 99 -3.69 -5.07 7.47
C VAL A 99 -3.23 -5.06 8.93
N TYR A 100 -2.79 -6.20 9.41
CA TYR A 100 -2.49 -6.43 10.82
C TYR A 100 -1.11 -7.09 10.99
N PRO A 101 -0.43 -6.83 12.12
CA PRO A 101 0.71 -7.65 12.52
C PRO A 101 0.24 -9.06 12.93
N GLU A 102 0.80 -10.08 12.31
CA GLU A 102 0.57 -11.46 12.69
C GLU A 102 1.89 -12.13 13.11
N LYS A 103 1.85 -12.91 14.16
CA LYS A 103 3.04 -13.61 14.67
C LYS A 103 3.56 -14.63 13.66
N ARG A 104 4.88 -14.58 13.41
CA ARG A 104 5.62 -15.51 12.57
C ARG A 104 6.96 -15.83 13.24
N GLY A 105 7.05 -16.99 13.89
CA GLY A 105 8.21 -17.32 14.70
C GLY A 105 8.44 -16.29 15.82
N ASP A 106 9.65 -15.74 15.89
CA ASP A 106 9.99 -14.71 16.87
C ASP A 106 9.62 -13.29 16.42
N GLY A 107 9.26 -13.11 15.15
CA GLY A 107 8.89 -11.82 14.54
C GLY A 107 7.41 -11.74 14.16
N TYR A 108 7.16 -10.89 13.17
CA TYR A 108 5.84 -10.66 12.61
C TYR A 108 5.86 -10.79 11.08
N CYS A 109 4.68 -10.93 10.50
CA CYS A 109 4.41 -10.73 9.09
C CYS A 109 3.17 -9.87 8.94
N ALA A 110 2.86 -9.47 7.72
CA ALA A 110 1.63 -8.76 7.41
C ALA A 110 0.50 -9.73 7.09
N ARG A 111 -0.59 -9.65 7.85
CA ARG A 111 -1.87 -10.30 7.52
C ARG A 111 -2.79 -9.30 6.85
N LEU A 112 -3.16 -9.57 5.61
CA LEU A 112 -4.12 -8.80 4.85
C LEU A 112 -5.48 -9.47 4.97
N GLU A 113 -6.50 -8.69 5.21
CA GLU A 113 -7.86 -9.19 5.44
C GLU A 113 -8.88 -8.35 4.68
N THR A 114 -9.76 -9.01 3.94
CA THR A 114 -10.94 -8.36 3.39
C THR A 114 -12.10 -8.57 4.33
N HIS A 115 -12.72 -7.49 4.79
CA HIS A 115 -13.86 -7.56 5.69
C HIS A 115 -14.94 -6.53 5.35
N LEU A 116 -16.11 -6.71 5.92
CA LEU A 116 -17.20 -5.79 5.83
C LEU A 116 -17.11 -4.77 6.97
N GLU A 117 -17.05 -3.49 6.63
CA GLU A 117 -17.14 -2.39 7.60
C GLU A 117 -18.54 -1.77 7.55
N GLU A 118 -19.23 -1.79 8.68
CA GLU A 118 -20.50 -1.13 8.85
C GLU A 118 -20.29 0.29 9.38
N VAL A 119 -20.70 1.29 8.62
CA VAL A 119 -20.66 2.69 9.05
C VAL A 119 -22.06 3.17 9.36
N LYS A 120 -22.35 3.35 10.65
CA LYS A 120 -23.64 3.83 11.15
C LYS A 120 -23.47 5.18 11.85
N VAL A 121 -24.11 6.22 11.35
CA VAL A 121 -24.08 7.56 11.96
C VAL A 121 -25.51 8.02 12.25
N LEU A 122 -25.92 7.95 13.51
CA LEU A 122 -27.19 8.48 14.06
C LEU A 122 -28.41 8.31 13.15
N GLY A 123 -28.57 7.16 12.50
CA GLY A 123 -29.68 6.89 11.61
C GLY A 123 -29.70 7.64 10.27
N MET A 124 -28.71 8.51 10.05
CA MET A 124 -28.57 9.26 8.78
C MET A 124 -27.69 8.56 7.76
N ILE A 125 -26.71 7.80 8.23
CA ILE A 125 -25.81 7.01 7.38
C ILE A 125 -25.85 5.57 7.88
N ASN A 126 -26.17 4.66 6.97
CA ASN A 126 -26.05 3.23 7.18
C ASN A 126 -25.43 2.64 5.89
N MET A 127 -24.15 2.40 5.93
CA MET A 127 -23.39 1.93 4.79
C MET A 127 -22.62 0.67 5.15
N ASP A 128 -22.68 -0.31 4.26
CA ASP A 128 -21.86 -1.51 4.30
C ASP A 128 -20.76 -1.39 3.23
N VAL A 129 -19.51 -1.32 3.66
CA VAL A 129 -18.37 -1.14 2.78
C VAL A 129 -17.46 -2.36 2.86
N VAL A 130 -17.21 -2.99 1.73
CA VAL A 130 -16.19 -4.05 1.64
C VAL A 130 -14.81 -3.38 1.61
N CYS A 131 -14.03 -3.62 2.65
CA CYS A 131 -12.68 -3.12 2.81
C CYS A 131 -11.68 -4.22 2.51
N GLN A 132 -10.89 -4.06 1.46
CA GLN A 132 -9.85 -5.01 1.07
C GLN A 132 -8.54 -4.67 1.75
N GLY A 133 -7.82 -5.69 2.26
CA GLY A 133 -6.47 -5.54 2.76
C GLY A 133 -5.48 -5.38 1.61
N ALA A 134 -4.66 -4.33 1.66
CA ALA A 134 -3.65 -4.09 0.65
C ALA A 134 -2.34 -3.55 1.24
N LEU A 135 -1.24 -3.99 0.64
CA LEU A 135 0.09 -3.43 0.83
C LEU A 135 0.51 -2.72 -0.44
N MET A 136 1.22 -1.62 -0.27
CA MET A 136 1.76 -0.86 -1.40
C MET A 136 3.12 -0.26 -1.07
N ILE A 137 3.86 0.04 -2.12
CA ILE A 137 5.01 0.93 -2.04
C ILE A 137 4.54 2.31 -2.47
N GLY A 138 4.80 3.33 -1.64
CA GLY A 138 4.36 4.69 -1.90
C GLY A 138 3.97 5.46 -0.65
N GLN A 139 3.01 6.36 -0.78
CA GLN A 139 2.52 7.18 0.32
C GLN A 139 0.99 7.19 0.34
N LEU A 140 0.43 7.11 1.53
CA LEU A 140 -1.00 7.32 1.80
C LEU A 140 -1.13 8.55 2.70
N PRO A 141 -1.43 9.72 2.14
CA PRO A 141 -1.64 10.93 2.94
C PRO A 141 -2.83 10.79 3.87
N GLU A 142 -2.62 11.14 5.14
CA GLU A 142 -3.66 11.18 6.16
C GLU A 142 -4.00 12.63 6.55
N PRO A 143 -5.20 12.86 7.04
CA PRO A 143 -6.34 11.94 7.06
C PRO A 143 -7.04 11.86 5.71
N ILE A 144 -7.79 10.79 5.49
CA ILE A 144 -8.75 10.72 4.38
C ILE A 144 -9.92 11.66 4.72
N THR A 145 -10.19 12.62 3.86
CA THR A 145 -11.18 13.69 4.11
C THR A 145 -12.44 13.58 3.26
N THR A 146 -12.51 12.60 2.36
CA THR A 146 -13.65 12.40 1.47
C THR A 146 -13.95 10.92 1.28
N THR A 147 -15.23 10.59 1.19
CA THR A 147 -15.71 9.24 0.86
C THR A 147 -15.94 9.05 -0.65
N LYS A 148 -15.92 10.13 -1.44
CA LYS A 148 -16.24 10.07 -2.87
C LYS A 148 -15.12 9.40 -3.68
N ASP A 149 -13.88 9.71 -3.36
CA ASP A 149 -12.69 9.11 -3.96
C ASP A 149 -11.55 9.10 -2.92
N PRO A 150 -11.61 8.18 -1.96
CA PRO A 150 -10.66 8.15 -0.85
C PRO A 150 -9.23 7.85 -1.29
N MET A 151 -9.06 7.18 -2.44
CA MET A 151 -7.75 6.77 -2.95
C MET A 151 -7.12 7.77 -3.92
N SER A 152 -7.81 8.86 -4.27
CA SER A 152 -7.31 9.86 -5.22
C SER A 152 -6.00 10.55 -4.81
N LYS A 153 -5.69 10.57 -3.52
CA LYS A 153 -4.47 11.18 -2.97
C LYS A 153 -3.32 10.18 -2.77
N VAL A 154 -3.54 8.91 -3.05
CA VAL A 154 -2.50 7.90 -2.87
C VAL A 154 -1.42 8.08 -3.92
N LEU A 155 -0.18 8.18 -3.48
CA LEU A 155 1.00 8.26 -4.33
C LEU A 155 1.62 6.87 -4.42
N TYR A 156 1.32 6.15 -5.48
CA TYR A 156 1.85 4.83 -5.72
C TYR A 156 3.27 4.86 -6.28
N GLY A 157 4.10 3.96 -5.75
CA GLY A 157 5.44 3.73 -6.23
C GLY A 157 6.48 4.65 -5.62
N VAL A 158 7.72 4.32 -5.89
CA VAL A 158 8.93 5.08 -5.57
C VAL A 158 9.80 5.15 -6.81
N PRO A 159 10.65 6.16 -6.96
CA PRO A 159 11.61 6.22 -8.06
C PRO A 159 12.47 4.95 -8.10
N PHE A 160 12.51 4.28 -9.25
CA PHE A 160 13.25 3.05 -9.46
C PHE A 160 13.87 3.06 -10.87
N THR A 161 15.19 2.98 -10.97
CA THR A 161 15.93 3.18 -12.23
C THR A 161 16.58 1.90 -12.76
N GLU A 162 16.50 0.79 -12.02
CA GLU A 162 17.03 -0.49 -12.46
C GLU A 162 16.03 -1.30 -13.29
N CYS A 163 16.53 -2.37 -13.90
CA CYS A 163 15.72 -3.33 -14.64
C CYS A 163 15.50 -4.59 -13.77
N PRO A 164 14.47 -4.66 -12.94
CA PRO A 164 14.26 -5.80 -12.06
C PRO A 164 13.85 -7.02 -12.89
N ARG A 165 14.35 -8.19 -12.50
CA ARG A 165 14.03 -9.46 -13.20
C ARG A 165 12.87 -10.21 -12.56
N ALA A 166 12.75 -10.10 -11.23
CA ALA A 166 11.72 -10.78 -10.46
C ALA A 166 11.52 -10.14 -9.10
N VAL A 167 10.33 -10.35 -8.53
CA VAL A 167 10.02 -10.12 -7.12
C VAL A 167 9.81 -11.48 -6.48
N ARG A 168 10.35 -11.66 -5.29
CA ARG A 168 10.19 -12.86 -4.49
C ARG A 168 9.47 -12.53 -3.19
N LEU A 169 8.45 -13.31 -2.86
CA LEU A 169 7.79 -13.24 -1.56
C LEU A 169 7.31 -14.61 -1.12
N ASP A 170 7.24 -14.78 0.21
CA ASP A 170 6.67 -15.94 0.85
C ASP A 170 5.29 -15.54 1.40
N TYR A 171 4.27 -16.36 1.16
CA TYR A 171 2.92 -16.05 1.58
C TYR A 171 2.09 -17.28 1.91
N LYS A 172 1.09 -17.09 2.74
CA LYS A 172 -0.05 -17.99 2.92
C LYS A 172 -1.28 -17.30 2.36
N ALA A 173 -2.29 -18.07 1.99
CA ALA A 173 -3.53 -17.53 1.48
C ALA A 173 -4.74 -18.33 1.96
N ASP A 174 -5.80 -17.61 2.24
CA ASP A 174 -7.15 -18.10 2.49
C ASP A 174 -8.08 -17.25 1.62
N VAL A 175 -8.43 -17.74 0.44
CA VAL A 175 -9.03 -16.93 -0.64
C VAL A 175 -10.31 -17.52 -1.22
N CYS A 176 -10.64 -18.76 -0.89
CA CYS A 176 -11.74 -19.47 -1.53
C CYS A 176 -13.12 -19.12 -0.95
N HIS A 177 -13.42 -17.83 -0.81
CA HIS A 177 -14.68 -17.33 -0.32
C HIS A 177 -15.58 -16.81 -1.45
N GLU A 178 -16.88 -16.83 -1.25
CA GLU A 178 -17.81 -16.25 -2.21
C GLU A 178 -17.68 -14.73 -2.27
N VAL A 179 -17.58 -14.20 -3.48
CA VAL A 179 -17.55 -12.74 -3.69
C VAL A 179 -18.88 -12.12 -3.31
N ILE A 180 -18.84 -11.11 -2.46
CA ILE A 180 -19.98 -10.32 -2.06
C ILE A 180 -19.86 -8.90 -2.62
N ARG A 181 -20.88 -8.44 -3.29
CA ARG A 181 -20.95 -7.06 -3.78
C ARG A 181 -21.64 -6.18 -2.75
N GLY A 182 -20.95 -5.13 -2.30
CA GLY A 182 -21.48 -4.02 -1.52
C GLY A 182 -21.35 -2.72 -2.30
N THR A 183 -22.38 -1.88 -2.33
CA THR A 183 -22.35 -0.55 -2.96
C THR A 183 -22.53 0.57 -1.92
N GLY A 184 -22.29 0.27 -0.66
CA GLY A 184 -22.45 1.21 0.45
C GLY A 184 -23.88 1.35 0.92
N PHE A 185 -24.79 1.78 0.06
CA PHE A 185 -26.21 2.02 0.42
C PHE A 185 -27.15 0.88 0.00
N SER A 186 -26.70 -0.11 -0.74
CA SER A 186 -27.51 -1.25 -1.14
C SER A 186 -27.27 -2.44 -0.22
N LYS A 187 -28.25 -3.38 -0.20
CA LYS A 187 -28.04 -4.67 0.45
C LYS A 187 -26.89 -5.43 -0.19
N LEU A 188 -26.12 -6.11 0.65
CA LEU A 188 -25.08 -7.02 0.21
C LEU A 188 -25.66 -8.10 -0.69
N LYS A 189 -24.96 -8.42 -1.79
CA LYS A 189 -25.40 -9.42 -2.76
C LYS A 189 -24.29 -10.41 -3.04
N PRO A 190 -24.50 -11.72 -2.75
CA PRO A 190 -23.61 -12.76 -3.22
C PRO A 190 -23.57 -12.79 -4.75
N MET A 191 -22.40 -12.99 -5.31
CA MET A 191 -22.16 -12.93 -6.75
C MET A 191 -22.16 -14.30 -7.44
N GLY A 192 -22.18 -15.40 -6.65
CA GLY A 192 -22.24 -16.76 -7.17
C GLY A 192 -20.93 -17.29 -7.75
N TYR A 193 -19.81 -16.64 -7.45
CA TYR A 193 -18.47 -17.11 -7.80
C TYR A 193 -17.49 -16.90 -6.65
N VAL A 194 -16.43 -17.69 -6.67
CA VAL A 194 -15.37 -17.66 -5.64
C VAL A 194 -14.36 -16.59 -5.96
N ASP A 195 -13.86 -15.91 -4.93
CA ASP A 195 -12.82 -14.90 -5.02
C ASP A 195 -11.42 -15.52 -5.18
N HIS A 196 -10.46 -14.68 -5.51
CA HIS A 196 -9.05 -15.03 -5.59
C HIS A 196 -8.19 -13.90 -5.02
N GLY A 197 -7.04 -14.26 -4.49
CA GLY A 197 -6.01 -13.27 -4.15
C GLY A 197 -5.24 -12.82 -5.39
N GLU A 198 -4.71 -11.62 -5.39
CA GLU A 198 -3.86 -11.12 -6.47
C GLU A 198 -2.64 -10.41 -5.92
N ILE A 199 -1.47 -10.72 -6.49
CA ILE A 199 -0.23 -9.99 -6.26
C ILE A 199 0.18 -9.37 -7.57
N THR A 200 0.17 -8.05 -7.64
CA THR A 200 0.51 -7.30 -8.84
C THR A 200 1.72 -6.41 -8.60
N VAL A 201 2.73 -6.55 -9.45
CA VAL A 201 3.90 -5.67 -9.48
C VAL A 201 3.93 -4.94 -10.81
N MET A 202 4.02 -3.61 -10.75
CA MET A 202 4.04 -2.76 -11.93
C MET A 202 5.27 -1.89 -11.94
N LEU A 203 5.96 -1.86 -13.07
CA LEU A 203 7.02 -0.91 -13.37
C LEU A 203 6.49 0.10 -14.39
N GLN A 204 6.64 1.39 -14.08
CA GLN A 204 6.16 2.48 -14.92
C GLN A 204 7.29 3.48 -15.19
N LYS A 205 7.40 3.95 -16.43
CA LYS A 205 8.12 5.19 -16.72
C LYS A 205 7.16 6.35 -16.45
N ARG A 206 7.56 7.26 -15.57
CA ARG A 206 6.78 8.47 -15.23
C ARG A 206 7.59 9.71 -15.57
N TRP A 207 6.92 10.73 -16.07
CA TRP A 207 7.53 12.04 -16.33
C TRP A 207 6.46 13.13 -16.22
N GLU A 208 6.91 14.34 -16.02
CA GLU A 208 6.08 15.55 -16.03
C GLU A 208 6.35 16.31 -17.33
N ASP A 209 5.30 16.81 -17.98
CA ASP A 209 5.43 17.65 -19.16
C ASP A 209 5.64 19.13 -18.77
N GLU A 210 5.80 20.00 -19.79
CA GLU A 210 6.05 21.43 -19.60
C GLU A 210 4.85 22.14 -18.94
N GLU A 211 3.65 21.58 -19.05
CA GLU A 211 2.42 22.07 -18.46
C GLU A 211 2.19 21.55 -17.02
N GLY A 212 3.08 20.69 -16.51
CA GLY A 212 2.97 20.09 -15.17
C GLY A 212 2.07 18.86 -15.10
N ASN A 213 1.67 18.27 -16.24
CA ASN A 213 0.89 17.03 -16.23
C ASN A 213 1.78 15.82 -16.03
N ILE A 214 1.34 14.90 -15.16
CA ILE A 214 2.06 13.65 -14.92
C ILE A 214 1.61 12.59 -15.91
N HIS A 215 2.56 12.09 -16.67
CA HIS A 215 2.38 10.97 -17.58
C HIS A 215 2.95 9.68 -16.99
N ALA A 216 2.30 8.55 -17.28
CA ALA A 216 2.77 7.23 -16.87
C ALA A 216 2.62 6.22 -18.00
N LEU A 217 3.70 5.55 -18.33
CA LEU A 217 3.72 4.44 -19.28
C LEU A 217 4.12 3.17 -18.54
N ARG A 218 3.29 2.14 -18.59
CA ARG A 218 3.62 0.82 -18.04
C ARG A 218 4.69 0.14 -18.90
N VAL A 219 5.86 -0.14 -18.30
CA VAL A 219 6.99 -0.78 -18.99
C VAL A 219 7.22 -2.22 -18.54
N GLY A 220 6.67 -2.62 -17.40
CA GLY A 220 6.76 -3.99 -16.93
C GLY A 220 5.59 -4.35 -16.01
N THR A 221 5.18 -5.63 -16.04
CA THR A 221 4.13 -6.16 -15.18
C THR A 221 4.44 -7.59 -14.78
N ALA A 222 4.16 -7.92 -13.53
CA ALA A 222 4.09 -9.30 -13.05
C ALA A 222 2.80 -9.45 -12.24
N ILE A 223 2.06 -10.52 -12.49
CA ILE A 223 0.80 -10.82 -11.81
C ILE A 223 0.82 -12.27 -11.38
N GLU A 224 0.47 -12.52 -10.12
CA GLU A 224 0.15 -13.83 -9.59
C GLU A 224 -1.29 -13.85 -9.13
N ARG A 225 -2.05 -14.85 -9.57
CA ARG A 225 -3.38 -15.13 -9.05
C ARG A 225 -3.34 -16.34 -8.14
N ILE A 226 -3.93 -16.17 -6.97
CA ILE A 226 -4.01 -17.17 -5.92
C ILE A 226 -5.44 -17.70 -5.94
N GLU A 227 -5.66 -18.84 -6.59
CA GLU A 227 -6.99 -19.42 -6.81
C GLU A 227 -7.34 -20.53 -5.82
N GLN A 228 -6.46 -20.84 -4.88
CA GLN A 228 -6.66 -21.86 -3.85
C GLN A 228 -5.96 -21.47 -2.57
N ASP A 229 -6.46 -22.02 -1.46
CA ASP A 229 -5.84 -21.85 -0.16
C ASP A 229 -4.42 -22.41 -0.15
N ILE A 230 -3.51 -21.66 0.49
CA ILE A 230 -2.12 -22.03 0.66
C ILE A 230 -1.81 -21.98 2.16
N LYS A 231 -1.80 -23.14 2.81
CA LYS A 231 -1.68 -23.23 4.28
C LYS A 231 -0.24 -23.36 4.76
N ASP A 232 0.65 -23.93 3.97
CA ASP A 232 1.97 -24.33 4.43
C ASP A 232 3.06 -23.27 4.30
N GLY A 233 2.82 -22.18 3.64
CA GLY A 233 3.83 -21.11 3.48
C GLY A 233 5.15 -21.55 2.80
N THR A 234 5.22 -22.79 2.34
CA THR A 234 6.39 -23.47 1.79
C THR A 234 6.36 -23.56 0.27
N ARG A 235 5.41 -22.90 -0.41
CA ARG A 235 5.52 -22.82 -1.85
C ARG A 235 6.76 -21.99 -2.21
N PRO A 236 7.51 -22.46 -3.24
CA PRO A 236 8.66 -21.71 -3.68
C PRO A 236 8.21 -20.30 -3.97
N ALA A 237 8.93 -19.40 -3.37
CA ALA A 237 8.81 -17.97 -3.58
C ALA A 237 8.28 -17.66 -4.98
N PHE A 238 7.20 -16.92 -5.01
CA PHE A 238 6.69 -16.33 -6.22
C PHE A 238 7.83 -15.56 -6.90
N ALA A 239 8.37 -16.10 -7.98
CA ALA A 239 9.31 -15.40 -8.85
C ALA A 239 8.52 -14.94 -10.08
N ALA A 240 7.76 -13.87 -9.93
CA ALA A 240 7.13 -13.25 -11.09
C ALA A 240 8.21 -12.68 -12.00
N ARG A 241 8.32 -13.22 -13.20
CA ARG A 241 9.12 -12.58 -14.22
C ARG A 241 8.40 -11.31 -14.66
N ILE A 242 9.07 -10.19 -14.49
CA ILE A 242 8.58 -8.92 -15.01
C ILE A 242 8.73 -8.96 -16.53
N SER A 243 7.61 -9.08 -17.22
CA SER A 243 7.59 -8.96 -18.68
C SER A 243 7.78 -7.49 -19.04
N LEU A 244 8.95 -7.15 -19.53
CA LEU A 244 9.22 -5.81 -20.05
C LEU A 244 8.57 -5.70 -21.44
N LEU A 245 7.80 -4.66 -21.65
CA LEU A 245 7.38 -4.30 -23.00
C LEU A 245 8.63 -3.88 -23.79
N PRO A 246 8.77 -4.32 -25.06
CA PRO A 246 9.85 -3.83 -25.90
C PRO A 246 9.79 -2.30 -25.92
N ALA A 247 10.93 -1.67 -25.65
CA ALA A 247 11.03 -0.23 -25.76
C ALA A 247 10.67 0.15 -27.21
N ILE A 248 9.52 0.78 -27.41
CA ILE A 248 9.23 1.44 -28.68
C ILE A 248 10.14 2.65 -28.69
N LEU A 249 11.30 2.51 -29.32
CA LEU A 249 12.13 3.63 -29.72
C LEU A 249 11.32 4.40 -30.77
N THR A 250 10.62 5.42 -30.36
CA THR A 250 10.16 6.45 -31.27
C THR A 250 11.38 7.36 -31.52
N VAL A 251 11.93 7.29 -32.72
CA VAL A 251 12.93 8.21 -33.25
C VAL A 251 12.28 9.54 -33.50
#